data_1eb9180c2c72ca040ec5e71cc2d82e1c
#
_entry.id   1eb9180c2c72ca040ec5e71cc2d82e1c
#
_cell.length_a   1.000
_cell.length_b   1.000
_cell.length_c   1.000
_cell.angle_alpha   90.00
_cell.angle_beta   90.00
_cell.angle_gamma   90.00
#
_symmetry.space_group_name_H-M   'P 1'
#
loop_
_entity.id
_entity.type
_entity.pdbx_description
1 polymer ?
#
loop_
_entity_poly.entity_id
_entity_poly.type
_entity_poly.pdbx_seq_one_letter_code
_entity_poly.pdbx_strand_id
1 'polypeptide(L)'
;MRNEINALDAQLVPLYLKRMGVSLKVAQYKQANRKPVLDRARERELLKRVGNMAEDADLGLYTRLLYADIMGLSRSYQRKYLDGEQSAFVQKVQTAIQSPKQLDLPEDAVVACQGVE
;
A
#
# COMPACT_ATOMS: atom_id res chain seq x y z
N MET A 1 7.65 -25.98 -5.55
CA MET A 1 6.59 -25.06 -5.14
C MET A 1 7.12 -23.81 -4.48
N ARG A 2 7.97 -23.98 -3.48
CA ARG A 2 8.51 -22.79 -2.78
C ARG A 2 9.27 -21.88 -3.73
N ASN A 3 10.01 -22.46 -4.67
CA ASN A 3 10.76 -21.66 -5.63
C ASN A 3 9.85 -20.88 -6.56
N GLU A 4 8.70 -21.45 -6.88
CA GLU A 4 7.72 -20.75 -7.71
C GLU A 4 7.14 -19.55 -6.97
N ILE A 5 6.82 -19.74 -5.69
CA ILE A 5 6.30 -18.64 -4.88
C ILE A 5 7.34 -17.54 -4.75
N ASN A 6 8.60 -17.93 -4.51
CA ASN A 6 9.67 -16.93 -4.39
C ASN A 6 9.85 -16.14 -5.69
N ALA A 7 9.71 -16.80 -6.82
CA ALA A 7 9.84 -16.13 -8.11
C ALA A 7 8.68 -15.15 -8.32
N LEU A 8 7.48 -15.53 -7.90
CA LEU A 8 6.33 -14.63 -8.00
C LEU A 8 6.48 -13.44 -7.06
N ASP A 9 6.97 -13.67 -5.85
CA ASP A 9 7.20 -12.59 -4.91
C ASP A 9 8.23 -11.61 -5.45
N ALA A 10 9.25 -12.12 -6.13
CA ALA A 10 10.27 -11.26 -6.71
C ALA A 10 9.70 -10.35 -7.80
N GLN A 11 8.58 -10.73 -8.40
CA GLN A 11 7.89 -9.89 -9.36
C GLN A 11 6.85 -9.00 -8.70
N LEU A 12 6.15 -9.55 -7.72
CA LEU A 12 5.04 -8.86 -7.08
C LEU A 12 5.51 -7.66 -6.27
N VAL A 13 6.56 -7.82 -5.48
CA VAL A 13 7.03 -6.73 -4.61
C VAL A 13 7.48 -5.52 -5.42
N PRO A 14 8.31 -5.66 -6.45
CA PRO A 14 8.68 -4.48 -7.26
C PRO A 14 7.47 -3.81 -7.91
N LEU A 15 6.50 -4.58 -8.37
CA LEU A 15 5.30 -4.00 -8.96
C LEU A 15 4.49 -3.24 -7.93
N TYR A 16 4.35 -3.79 -6.74
CA TYR A 16 3.66 -3.12 -5.65
C TYR A 16 4.36 -1.81 -5.29
N LEU A 17 5.68 -1.84 -5.16
CA LEU A 17 6.43 -0.64 -4.81
C LEU A 17 6.33 0.43 -5.91
N LYS A 18 6.33 0.01 -7.16
CA LYS A 18 6.16 0.93 -8.26
C LYS A 18 4.78 1.58 -8.22
N ARG A 19 3.77 0.78 -7.91
CA ARG A 19 2.41 1.30 -7.78
C ARG A 19 2.32 2.32 -6.66
N MET A 20 2.99 2.06 -5.53
CA MET A 20 3.02 3.00 -4.42
C MET A 20 3.65 4.33 -4.83
N GLY A 21 4.76 4.27 -5.58
CA GLY A 21 5.42 5.48 -6.06
C GLY A 21 4.54 6.29 -7.01
N VAL A 22 3.84 5.62 -7.90
CA VAL A 22 2.93 6.31 -8.83
C VAL A 22 1.76 6.91 -8.06
N SER A 23 1.24 6.20 -7.06
CA SER A 23 0.17 6.72 -6.22
C SER A 23 0.59 8.01 -5.53
N LEU A 24 1.84 8.07 -5.08
CA LEU A 24 2.34 9.27 -4.44
C LEU A 24 2.39 10.43 -5.42
N LYS A 25 2.82 10.19 -6.65
CA LYS A 25 2.84 11.24 -7.66
C LYS A 25 1.43 11.76 -7.94
N VAL A 26 0.46 10.86 -7.99
CA VAL A 26 -0.92 11.27 -8.21
C VAL A 26 -1.41 12.13 -7.05
N ALA A 27 -1.07 11.75 -5.81
CA ALA A 27 -1.47 12.50 -4.65
C ALA A 27 -0.82 13.90 -4.64
N GLN A 28 0.44 13.98 -5.04
CA GLN A 28 1.14 15.27 -5.14
C GLN A 28 0.46 16.16 -6.17
N TYR A 29 0.08 15.61 -7.30
CA TYR A 29 -0.63 16.35 -8.33
C TYR A 29 -1.98 16.87 -7.80
N LYS A 30 -2.72 16.00 -7.11
CA LYS A 30 -4.01 16.39 -6.58
C LYS A 30 -3.87 17.48 -5.53
N GLN A 31 -2.86 17.39 -4.69
CA GLN A 31 -2.61 18.42 -3.68
C GLN A 31 -2.27 19.75 -4.33
N ALA A 32 -1.42 19.75 -5.34
CA ALA A 32 -1.03 20.96 -6.03
C ALA A 32 -2.21 21.63 -6.75
N ASN A 33 -3.17 20.83 -7.17
CA ASN A 33 -4.35 21.32 -7.88
C ASN A 33 -5.58 21.40 -7.00
N ARG A 34 -5.40 21.28 -5.68
CA ARG A 34 -6.47 21.38 -4.69
C ARG A 34 -7.61 20.41 -4.94
N LYS A 35 -7.27 19.19 -5.37
CA LYS A 35 -8.24 18.13 -5.57
C LYS A 35 -8.19 17.18 -4.39
N PRO A 36 -9.33 16.56 -4.03
CA PRO A 36 -9.31 15.59 -2.92
C PRO A 36 -8.44 14.40 -3.27
N VAL A 37 -7.63 13.95 -2.31
CA VAL A 37 -6.82 12.77 -2.50
C VAL A 37 -7.70 11.51 -2.52
N LEU A 38 -8.67 11.46 -1.61
CA LEU A 38 -9.57 10.32 -1.54
C LEU A 38 -10.71 10.49 -2.53
N ASP A 39 -10.87 9.52 -3.41
CA ASP A 39 -11.96 9.48 -4.37
C ASP A 39 -12.64 8.13 -4.24
N ARG A 40 -13.73 8.10 -3.49
CA ARG A 40 -14.41 6.84 -3.18
C ARG A 40 -15.02 6.19 -4.41
N ALA A 41 -15.54 6.99 -5.33
CA ALA A 41 -16.12 6.44 -6.55
C ALA A 41 -15.05 5.75 -7.39
N ARG A 42 -13.89 6.36 -7.49
CA ARG A 42 -12.78 5.79 -8.22
C ARG A 42 -12.31 4.48 -7.58
N GLU A 43 -12.25 4.46 -6.26
CA GLU A 43 -11.82 3.25 -5.55
C GLU A 43 -12.81 2.12 -5.73
N ARG A 44 -14.11 2.43 -5.68
CA ARG A 44 -15.12 1.40 -5.90
C ARG A 44 -15.03 0.83 -7.31
N GLU A 45 -14.81 1.70 -8.28
CA GLU A 45 -14.66 1.26 -9.66
C GLU A 45 -13.45 0.35 -9.82
N LEU A 46 -12.35 0.71 -9.19
CA LEU A 46 -11.14 -0.08 -9.23
C LEU A 46 -11.36 -1.46 -8.62
N LEU A 47 -12.01 -1.50 -7.46
CA LEU A 47 -12.27 -2.78 -6.80
C LEU A 47 -13.12 -3.68 -7.68
N LYS A 48 -14.13 -3.14 -8.33
CA LYS A 48 -14.97 -3.92 -9.23
C LYS A 48 -14.15 -4.45 -10.38
N ARG A 49 -13.31 -3.61 -10.96
CA ARG A 49 -12.52 -4.00 -12.13
C ARG A 49 -11.52 -5.10 -11.79
N VAL A 50 -10.78 -4.96 -10.68
CA VAL A 50 -9.79 -5.96 -10.33
C VAL A 50 -10.45 -7.27 -9.89
N GLY A 51 -11.61 -7.19 -9.24
CA GLY A 51 -12.33 -8.40 -8.89
C GLY A 51 -12.78 -9.18 -10.12
N ASN A 52 -13.11 -8.46 -11.20
CA ASN A 52 -13.53 -9.10 -12.44
C ASN A 52 -12.38 -9.69 -13.23
N MET A 53 -11.15 -9.34 -12.88
CA MET A 53 -9.98 -9.92 -13.55
C MET A 53 -9.76 -11.37 -13.17
N ALA A 54 -10.26 -11.80 -12.02
CA ALA A 54 -10.16 -13.19 -11.62
C ALA A 54 -11.34 -13.96 -12.19
N GLU A 55 -11.09 -15.14 -12.71
CA GLU A 55 -12.15 -15.96 -13.28
C GLU A 55 -12.99 -16.61 -12.21
N ASP A 56 -12.35 -16.96 -11.10
CA ASP A 56 -13.01 -17.61 -9.97
C ASP A 56 -13.61 -16.55 -9.07
N ALA A 57 -14.88 -16.72 -8.70
CA ALA A 57 -15.57 -15.75 -7.85
C ALA A 57 -14.90 -15.58 -6.50
N ASP A 58 -14.39 -16.67 -5.92
CA ASP A 58 -13.72 -16.59 -4.63
C ASP A 58 -12.42 -15.81 -4.74
N LEU A 59 -11.64 -16.07 -5.78
CA LEU A 59 -10.40 -15.32 -6.01
C LEU A 59 -10.69 -13.88 -6.34
N GLY A 60 -11.81 -13.62 -7.01
CA GLY A 60 -12.23 -12.24 -7.27
C GLY A 60 -12.50 -11.48 -5.99
N LEU A 61 -13.17 -12.12 -5.04
CA LEU A 61 -13.41 -11.52 -3.74
C LEU A 61 -12.10 -11.23 -3.02
N TYR A 62 -11.19 -12.20 -2.97
CA TYR A 62 -9.92 -12.02 -2.31
C TYR A 62 -9.08 -10.95 -3.00
N THR A 63 -9.17 -10.86 -4.32
CA THR A 63 -8.48 -9.81 -5.04
C THR A 63 -9.00 -8.43 -4.66
N ARG A 64 -10.31 -8.29 -4.50
CA ARG A 64 -10.87 -7.02 -4.06
C ARG A 64 -10.41 -6.66 -2.66
N LEU A 65 -10.36 -7.65 -1.76
CA LEU A 65 -9.88 -7.40 -0.39
C LEU A 65 -8.41 -6.99 -0.39
N LEU A 66 -7.60 -7.64 -1.21
CA LEU A 66 -6.19 -7.28 -1.33
C LEU A 66 -6.06 -5.84 -1.83
N TYR A 67 -6.82 -5.47 -2.85
CA TYR A 67 -6.70 -4.12 -3.39
C TYR A 67 -7.27 -3.07 -2.45
N ALA A 68 -8.27 -3.41 -1.66
CA ALA A 68 -8.73 -2.50 -0.62
C ALA A 68 -7.61 -2.19 0.36
N ASP A 69 -6.85 -3.22 0.74
CA ASP A 69 -5.69 -3.04 1.63
C ASP A 69 -4.59 -2.24 0.94
N ILE A 70 -4.31 -2.54 -0.32
CA ILE A 70 -3.30 -1.80 -1.08
C ILE A 70 -3.65 -0.32 -1.15
N MET A 71 -4.92 -0.01 -1.41
CA MET A 71 -5.35 1.39 -1.48
C MET A 71 -5.27 2.07 -0.13
N GLY A 72 -5.60 1.35 0.94
CA GLY A 72 -5.47 1.88 2.28
C GLY A 72 -4.02 2.18 2.64
N LEU A 73 -3.13 1.26 2.29
CA LEU A 73 -1.70 1.46 2.51
C LEU A 73 -1.16 2.62 1.66
N SER A 74 -1.66 2.73 0.43
CA SER A 74 -1.27 3.85 -0.44
C SER A 74 -1.67 5.19 0.16
N ARG A 75 -2.89 5.28 0.70
CA ARG A 75 -3.33 6.51 1.34
C ARG A 75 -2.49 6.84 2.56
N SER A 76 -2.13 5.83 3.35
CA SER A 76 -1.27 6.04 4.52
C SER A 76 0.10 6.55 4.11
N TYR A 77 0.68 5.96 3.08
CA TYR A 77 1.98 6.37 2.57
C TYR A 77 1.93 7.80 2.03
N GLN A 78 0.89 8.12 1.26
CA GLN A 78 0.71 9.46 0.72
C GLN A 78 0.60 10.50 1.83
N ARG A 79 -0.21 10.20 2.83
CA ARG A 79 -0.43 11.12 3.94
C ARG A 79 0.85 11.35 4.71
N LYS A 80 1.56 10.27 5.00
CA LYS A 80 2.81 10.37 5.74
C LYS A 80 3.85 11.19 4.97
N TYR A 81 3.97 10.95 3.68
CA TYR A 81 4.96 11.64 2.87
C TYR A 81 4.63 13.12 2.74
N LEU A 82 3.38 13.44 2.42
CA LEU A 82 2.99 14.83 2.20
C LEU A 82 3.05 15.64 3.49
N ASP A 83 2.62 15.05 4.60
CA ASP A 83 2.67 15.73 5.89
C ASP A 83 4.08 15.86 6.41
N GLY A 84 4.93 14.88 6.13
CA GLY A 84 6.29 14.85 6.63
C GLY A 84 7.14 15.99 6.14
N GLU A 85 6.81 16.55 4.99
CA GLU A 85 7.58 17.66 4.44
C GLU A 85 7.31 18.96 5.16
N GLN A 86 6.31 18.98 6.02
CA GLN A 86 5.90 20.23 6.65
C GLN A 86 6.22 20.28 8.13
N SER A 87 6.78 19.27 8.70
CA SER A 87 6.89 19.20 10.14
C SER A 87 8.14 18.48 10.61
N ALA A 88 8.96 19.19 11.37
CA ALA A 88 10.12 18.59 12.02
C ALA A 88 9.68 17.52 13.01
N PHE A 89 8.50 17.68 13.62
CA PHE A 89 7.97 16.69 14.52
C PHE A 89 7.73 15.37 13.78
N VAL A 90 7.16 15.43 12.59
CA VAL A 90 6.92 14.25 11.79
C VAL A 90 8.25 13.58 11.45
N GLN A 91 9.26 14.36 11.13
CA GLN A 91 10.58 13.80 10.85
C GLN A 91 11.16 13.09 12.06
N LYS A 92 10.96 13.65 13.24
CA LYS A 92 11.42 13.00 14.47
C LYS A 92 10.69 11.68 14.69
N VAL A 93 9.40 11.66 14.42
CA VAL A 93 8.63 10.44 14.57
C VAL A 93 9.13 9.39 13.60
N GLN A 94 9.41 9.77 12.37
CA GLN A 94 9.93 8.84 11.38
C GLN A 94 11.27 8.27 11.82
N THR A 95 12.15 9.09 12.37
CA THR A 95 13.41 8.63 12.88
C THR A 95 13.22 7.61 14.01
N ALA A 96 12.30 7.90 14.89
CA ALA A 96 12.01 6.98 15.99
C ALA A 96 11.45 5.67 15.48
N ILE A 97 10.60 5.72 14.46
CA ILE A 97 10.04 4.51 13.89
C ILE A 97 11.12 3.67 13.22
N GLN A 98 12.10 4.29 12.66
CA GLN A 98 13.20 3.59 12.02
C GLN A 98 14.19 3.01 13.01
N SER A 99 14.00 3.28 14.28
CA SER A 99 14.85 2.67 15.30
C SER A 99 14.72 1.16 15.21
N PRO A 100 15.79 0.49 15.51
CA PRO A 100 15.80 -0.96 15.28
C PRO A 100 14.79 -1.72 16.03
N LYS A 101 13.99 -1.21 16.71
CA LYS A 101 13.01 -1.99 17.20
C LYS A 101 11.93 -2.12 16.34
N GLN A 102 11.84 -1.99 15.56
CA GLN A 102 10.85 -2.03 14.87
C GLN A 102 10.20 -2.79 14.43
N LEU A 103 9.93 -2.68 14.31
CA LEU A 103 9.05 -2.97 13.81
C LEU A 103 8.54 -3.78 13.68
N ASP A 104 8.61 -3.90 14.21
CA ASP A 104 7.98 -4.69 14.04
C ASP A 104 6.97 -4.86 13.84
N LEU A 105 6.87 -4.47 13.52
CA LEU A 105 5.96 -4.62 13.18
C LEU A 105 5.59 -5.25 13.04
N PRO A 106 5.87 -5.23 13.02
CA PRO A 106 5.52 -5.87 12.89
C PRO A 106 5.63 -6.58 12.75
N GLU A 107 6.11 -6.79 12.87
CA GLU A 107 6.20 -7.51 12.94
C GLU A 107 5.64 -8.03 13.05
N ASP A 108 5.60 -7.93 13.35
CA ASP A 108 4.89 -8.32 13.52
C ASP A 108 3.97 -8.05 13.13
N ALA A 109 3.87 -7.52 12.96
CA ALA A 109 3.03 -7.25 12.56
C ALA A 109 2.74 -7.28 11.64
N VAL A 110 3.20 -7.24 11.33
CA VAL A 110 3.01 -7.45 10.67
C VAL A 110 3.23 -8.08 10.26
N VAL A 111 3.59 -8.21 10.24
CA VAL A 111 3.89 -8.94 10.15
C VAL A 111 3.75 -9.70 10.23
N ALA A 112 3.60 -9.65 10.47
CA ALA A 112 3.48 -10.43 10.67
C ALA A 112 3.23 -11.11 10.37
N CYS A 113 3.14 -11.07 10.24
CA CYS A 113 2.98 -11.83 10.01
C CYS A 113 3.38 -12.38 9.64
N GLN A 114 3.90 -12.42 9.44
CA GLN A 114 4.32 -13.02 9.06
C GLN A 114 4.32 -13.95 8.89
N GLY A 115 4.30 -14.17 8.83
CA GLY A 115 4.30 -15.10 8.75
C GLY A 115 4.03 -15.87 8.23
N VAL A 116 3.79 -15.95 7.89
CA VAL A 116 3.60 -16.79 7.42
C VAL A 116 4.08 -17.64 7.23
N GLU A 117 4.36 -17.90 7.33
CA GLU A 117 4.72 -18.71 7.21
C GLU A 117 4.91 -19.19 7.40
#